data_808cf3337ed600814c478936b4d87efb
#
_entry.id   808cf3337ed600814c478936b4d87efb
#
_cell.length_a   1.000
_cell.length_b   1.000
_cell.length_c   1.000
_cell.angle_alpha   90.00
_cell.angle_beta   90.00
_cell.angle_gamma   90.00
#
_symmetry.space_group_name_H-M   'P 1'
#
loop_
_entity.id
_entity.type
_entity.pdbx_description
1 polymer ?
#
loop_
_entity_poly.entity_id
_entity_poly.type
_entity_poly.pdbx_seq_one_letter_code
_entity_poly.pdbx_strand_id
1 'polypeptide(L)' 'MTVGIVKWFNPAKGYGFIEPSDGSKDVFVHISAVERAGLTTLNEGQKVEYEEAPGNDGKTSAENLKTTD' A
#
# COMPACT_ATOMS: atom_id res chain seq x y z
N MET A 1 11.60 -1.74 -6.59
CA MET A 1 10.34 -1.42 -5.91
C MET A 1 9.16 -1.84 -6.77
N THR A 2 8.09 -2.23 -6.15
CA THR A 2 6.90 -2.68 -6.88
C THR A 2 5.96 -1.49 -7.09
N VAL A 3 5.33 -1.46 -8.26
CA VAL A 3 4.32 -0.43 -8.57
C VAL A 3 2.95 -1.08 -8.49
N GLY A 4 1.98 -0.37 -7.92
CA GLY A 4 0.62 -0.87 -7.83
C GLY A 4 -0.39 0.27 -7.80
N ILE A 5 -1.67 -0.12 -7.81
CA ILE A 5 -2.78 0.82 -7.75
C ILE A 5 -3.55 0.56 -6.46
N VAL A 6 -3.84 1.62 -5.72
CA VAL A 6 -4.61 1.50 -4.48
C VAL A 6 -6.03 1.04 -4.82
N LYS A 7 -6.42 -0.11 -4.30
CA LYS A 7 -7.78 -0.61 -4.47
C LYS A 7 -8.75 0.17 -3.60
N TRP A 8 -8.40 0.29 -2.33
CA TRP A 8 -9.14 1.12 -1.40
C TRP A 8 -8.27 1.33 -0.16
N PHE A 9 -8.57 2.37 0.56
CA PHE A 9 -7.89 2.66 1.83
C PHE A 9 -8.87 3.32 2.76
N ASN A 10 -8.91 2.87 4.01
CA ASN A 10 -9.79 3.42 5.02
C ASN A 10 -8.95 3.97 6.17
N PRO A 11 -8.73 5.29 6.22
CA PRO A 11 -7.90 5.88 7.28
C PRO A 11 -8.52 5.76 8.67
N ALA A 12 -9.84 5.64 8.75
CA ALA A 12 -10.50 5.45 10.04
C ALA A 12 -10.20 4.08 10.63
N LYS A 13 -10.13 3.05 9.79
CA LYS A 13 -9.73 1.71 10.20
C LYS A 13 -8.21 1.53 10.24
N GLY A 14 -7.48 2.36 9.51
CA GLY A 14 -6.04 2.37 9.52
C GLY A 14 -5.38 1.38 8.57
N TYR A 15 -6.06 0.95 7.50
CA TYR A 15 -5.46 0.03 6.53
C TYR A 15 -6.18 0.07 5.19
N GLY A 16 -5.56 -0.54 4.21
CA GLY A 16 -6.13 -0.68 2.88
C GLY A 16 -5.37 -1.73 2.08
N PHE A 17 -5.65 -1.81 0.79
CA PHE A 17 -5.02 -2.78 -0.11
C PHE A 17 -4.58 -2.12 -1.40
N ILE A 18 -3.45 -2.59 -1.91
CA ILE A 18 -2.87 -2.17 -3.17
C ILE A 18 -2.87 -3.37 -4.10
N GLU A 19 -3.32 -3.17 -5.34
CA GLU A 19 -3.26 -4.19 -6.37
C GLU A 19 -1.96 -4.02 -7.15
N PRO A 20 -1.01 -4.99 -7.06
CA PRO A 20 0.23 -4.90 -7.83
C PRO A 20 -0.03 -4.88 -9.33
N SER A 21 0.78 -4.11 -10.05
CA SER A 21 0.61 -3.97 -11.50
C SER A 21 0.92 -5.25 -12.27
N ASP A 22 1.61 -6.20 -11.63
CA ASP A 22 1.94 -7.48 -12.26
C ASP A 22 0.83 -8.53 -12.11
N GLY A 23 -0.30 -8.17 -11.51
CA GLY A 23 -1.42 -9.07 -11.31
C GLY A 23 -1.29 -10.00 -10.12
N SER A 24 -0.31 -9.81 -9.28
CA SER A 24 -0.14 -10.60 -8.05
C SER A 24 -1.27 -10.32 -7.06
N LYS A 25 -1.27 -11.07 -5.96
CA LYS A 25 -2.26 -10.89 -4.91
C LYS A 25 -2.17 -9.49 -4.30
N ASP A 26 -3.31 -8.98 -3.83
CA ASP A 26 -3.37 -7.67 -3.18
C ASP A 26 -2.38 -7.59 -2.02
N VAL A 27 -1.77 -6.43 -1.88
CA VAL A 27 -0.78 -6.18 -0.84
C VAL A 27 -1.43 -5.31 0.23
N PHE A 28 -1.31 -5.74 1.47
CA PHE A 28 -1.83 -4.99 2.62
C PHE A 28 -1.00 -3.75 2.87
N VAL A 29 -1.65 -2.63 3.19
CA VAL A 29 -0.96 -1.41 3.59
C VAL A 29 -1.56 -0.88 4.88
N HIS A 30 -0.73 -0.67 5.89
CA HIS A 30 -1.16 -0.13 7.18
C HIS A 30 -0.92 1.38 7.20
N ILE A 31 -1.73 2.10 7.97
CA ILE A 31 -1.63 3.56 8.03
C ILE A 31 -0.25 4.03 8.53
N SER A 32 0.42 3.23 9.35
CA SER A 32 1.77 3.57 9.80
C SER A 32 2.75 3.70 8.64
N ALA A 33 2.61 2.85 7.60
CA ALA A 33 3.45 2.95 6.40
C ALA A 33 3.12 4.21 5.61
N VAL A 34 1.85 4.58 5.57
CA VAL A 34 1.40 5.80 4.91
C VAL A 34 1.99 7.03 5.60
N GLU A 35 1.92 7.05 6.92
CA GLU A 35 2.44 8.15 7.72
C GLU A 35 3.96 8.27 7.59
N ARG A 36 4.68 7.15 7.57
CA ARG A 36 6.13 7.15 7.38
C ARG A 36 6.53 7.73 6.03
N ALA A 37 5.67 7.60 5.04
CA ALA A 37 5.90 8.16 3.71
C ALA A 37 5.56 9.66 3.64
N GLY A 38 5.09 10.25 4.74
CA GLY A 38 4.70 11.65 4.77
C GLY A 38 3.30 11.89 4.24
N LEU A 39 2.48 10.85 4.12
CA LEU A 39 1.13 10.94 3.61
C LEU A 39 0.13 10.80 4.75
N THR A 40 -1.11 11.25 4.54
CA THR A 40 -2.17 11.11 5.52
C THR A 40 -3.17 10.03 5.14
N THR A 41 -3.30 9.76 3.84
CA THR A 41 -4.21 8.76 3.31
C THR A 41 -3.78 8.37 1.90
N LEU A 42 -4.41 7.35 1.37
CA LEU A 42 -4.25 6.96 -0.03
C LEU A 42 -5.61 7.03 -0.70
N ASN A 43 -5.62 7.49 -1.93
CA ASN A 43 -6.86 7.62 -2.71
C ASN A 43 -7.07 6.35 -3.55
N GLU A 44 -8.32 5.93 -3.68
CA GLU A 44 -8.69 4.81 -4.53
C GLU A 44 -8.26 5.10 -5.97
N GLY A 45 -7.58 4.14 -6.59
CA GLY A 45 -7.07 4.29 -7.95
C GLY A 45 -5.73 5.01 -8.06
N GLN A 46 -5.16 5.42 -6.94
CA GLN A 46 -3.88 6.13 -6.94
C GLN A 46 -2.73 5.17 -7.23
N LYS A 47 -1.81 5.60 -8.08
CA LYS A 47 -0.61 4.80 -8.40
C LYS A 47 0.46 5.06 -7.34
N VAL A 48 1.03 3.99 -6.82
CA VAL A 48 2.06 4.08 -5.78
C VAL A 48 3.18 3.10 -6.07
N GLU A 49 4.36 3.43 -5.58
CA GLU A 49 5.50 2.52 -5.52
C GLU A 49 5.72 2.13 -4.07
N TYR A 50 6.15 0.91 -3.86
CA TYR A 50 6.36 0.42 -2.50
C TYR A 50 7.31 -0.76 -2.49
N GLU A 51 7.80 -1.10 -1.29
CA GLU A 51 8.56 -2.32 -1.08
C GLU A 51 7.66 -3.33 -0.40
N GLU A 52 7.75 -4.58 -0.83
CA GLU A 52 6.98 -5.66 -0.22
C GLU A 52 7.75 -6.23 0.96
N ALA A 53 7.05 -6.40 2.07
CA ALA A 53 7.62 -6.98 3.28
C ALA A 53 6.72 -8.12 3.76
N PRO A 54 7.30 -9.26 4.21
CA PRO A 54 6.48 -10.35 4.73
C PRO A 54 5.79 -9.96 6.03
N GLY A 55 4.49 -10.24 6.11
CA GLY A 55 3.73 -10.02 7.33
C GLY A 55 3.81 -11.21 8.27
N ASN A 56 3.27 -11.04 9.49
CA ASN A 56 3.36 -12.04 10.53
C ASN A 56 2.55 -13.32 10.25
N ASP A 57 1.56 -13.23 9.40
CA ASP A 57 0.66 -14.36 9.09
C ASP A 57 0.76 -14.76 7.62
N GLY A 58 1.92 -14.55 7.02
CA GLY A 58 2.17 -14.94 5.64
C GLY A 58 1.64 -13.97 4.60
N LYS A 59 1.07 -12.86 5.02
CA LYS A 59 0.58 -11.83 4.09
C LYS A 59 1.68 -10.83 3.80
N THR A 60 1.70 -10.35 2.56
CA THR A 60 2.65 -9.31 2.16
C THR A 60 2.09 -7.94 2.52
N SER A 61 2.92 -7.08 3.08
CA SER A 61 2.55 -5.71 3.38
C SER A 61 3.43 -4.74 2.61
N ALA A 62 2.90 -3.54 2.35
CA ALA A 62 3.61 -2.49 1.66
C ALA A 62 4.33 -1.59 2.65
N GLU A 63 5.58 -1.25 2.33
CA GLU A 63 6.39 -0.32 3.11
C GLU A 63 7.12 0.63 2.17
N ASN A 64 7.65 1.71 2.73
CA ASN A 64 8.41 2.71 1.96
C ASN A 64 7.62 3.21 0.75
N LEU A 65 6.39 3.62 1.01
CA LEU A 65 5.49 4.08 -0.04
C LEU A 65 5.97 5.37 -0.69
N LYS A 66 5.76 5.46 -2.01
CA LYS A 66 5.99 6.69 -2.76
C LYS A 66 4.83 6.86 -3.74
N THR A 67 4.34 8.08 -3.84
CA THR A 67 3.34 8.41 -4.88
C THR A 67 4.08 8.73 -6.17
N THR A 68 3.53 8.27 -7.29
CA THR A 68 4.21 8.39 -8.60
C THR A 68 3.47 9.25 -9.59
N ASP A 69 2.43 9.92 -9.17
CA ASP A 69 1.65 10.79 -10.04
C ASP A 69 2.11 12.24 -10.06
#